data_785adfdb93e00fcf8606168ed6dc5ca3
#
_entry.id   785adfdb93e00fcf8606168ed6dc5ca3
#
_cell.length_a   1.000
_cell.length_b   1.000
_cell.length_c   1.000
_cell.angle_alpha   90.00
_cell.angle_beta   90.00
_cell.angle_gamma   90.00
#
_symmetry.space_group_name_H-M   'P 1'
#
loop_
_entity.id
_entity.type
_entity.pdbx_description
1 polymer ?
#
loop_
_entity_poly.entity_id
_entity_poly.type
_entity_poly.pdbx_seq_one_letter_code
_entity_poly.pdbx_strand_id
1 'polypeptide(L)'
;MTDQIWLKAGAVLVLCSAMATALPAQTFTSLFSFDSSDGSQPVASMFQGTDAELYGTTAFVGQNGGGTIFKISTDGVLTTLYGFCLLPVCADGAYPIGGLLQATSGDFYGTTQAGGSNSLSGTVFKFSLAGELTTLYNFCAQSDCDDGQSPYAGLIQDGHGNFFGTTLRGGTDGSGTLFKITSSGAFTQLYNFGVGGSSPVADLVQVTSGDLFGTASHGGSTNYCQGCGSIFKTTPGGSVATIYSFCSLKGCPDGRAPAGGLLLANDGNFYGTTLHGGMNGTCPDGGCGTLFKVTPSGTLTTLYSFCSLTNCADGANPQARLVEGTDGNFYGTTTSGGANRYYGTVFKITPSGTLTTLYSFCQKAACTDGEEPLGLMQASNGVFYGTTSGGGVSLYGNGTVFSLDTGLGPFVRLQPAIGAPETVVGILGNNLESAGSVSFNGIEAEFEVVSNTLITAVVPAQATSGNVAVVTHSGTLLSNVPFRVQN
;
A
#
# COMPACT_ATOMS: atom_id res chain seq x y z
N MET A 1 87.62 6.22 -17.18
CA MET A 1 87.09 5.67 -15.92
C MET A 1 85.82 6.44 -15.58
N THR A 2 84.66 5.95 -16.01
CA THR A 2 83.38 6.53 -15.75
C THR A 2 82.43 5.40 -15.45
N ASP A 3 82.13 5.21 -14.15
CA ASP A 3 81.14 4.22 -13.67
C ASP A 3 79.73 4.69 -13.95
N GLN A 4 78.96 3.92 -14.70
CA GLN A 4 77.51 4.12 -14.87
C GLN A 4 76.78 3.27 -13.84
N ILE A 5 76.07 3.95 -12.92
CA ILE A 5 75.15 3.35 -11.96
C ILE A 5 73.77 3.20 -12.62
N TRP A 6 73.28 1.97 -12.83
CA TRP A 6 71.93 1.67 -13.28
C TRP A 6 71.01 1.63 -12.10
N LEU A 7 70.09 2.62 -11.98
CA LEU A 7 68.94 2.53 -11.08
C LEU A 7 67.88 1.62 -11.73
N LYS A 8 67.59 0.49 -11.10
CA LYS A 8 66.41 -0.32 -11.41
C LYS A 8 65.17 0.29 -10.71
N ALA A 9 64.29 0.90 -11.46
CA ALA A 9 62.94 1.26 -10.99
C ALA A 9 62.03 0.03 -11.02
N GLY A 10 61.72 -0.51 -9.85
CA GLY A 10 60.74 -1.55 -9.71
C GLY A 10 59.32 -0.91 -9.67
N ALA A 11 58.55 -1.14 -10.72
CA ALA A 11 57.13 -0.74 -10.72
C ALA A 11 56.34 -1.77 -9.89
N VAL A 12 55.83 -1.34 -8.73
CA VAL A 12 54.86 -2.14 -7.95
C VAL A 12 53.49 -1.90 -8.57
N LEU A 13 52.98 -2.87 -9.30
CA LEU A 13 51.59 -2.94 -9.75
C LEU A 13 50.69 -3.28 -8.54
N VAL A 14 50.02 -2.32 -7.97
CA VAL A 14 48.94 -2.57 -7.03
C VAL A 14 47.69 -2.94 -7.83
N LEU A 15 47.42 -4.25 -7.95
CA LEU A 15 46.14 -4.73 -8.44
C LEU A 15 45.04 -4.42 -7.37
N CYS A 16 44.32 -3.33 -7.51
CA CYS A 16 43.03 -3.15 -6.85
C CYS A 16 42.05 -4.14 -7.49
N SER A 17 41.89 -5.30 -6.89
CA SER A 17 40.74 -6.18 -7.16
C SER A 17 39.49 -5.48 -6.60
N ALA A 18 38.78 -4.73 -7.44
CA ALA A 18 37.41 -4.36 -7.15
C ALA A 18 36.61 -5.67 -7.08
N MET A 19 36.30 -6.13 -5.87
CA MET A 19 35.26 -7.13 -5.69
C MET A 19 33.94 -6.47 -6.14
N ALA A 20 33.57 -6.70 -7.39
CA ALA A 20 32.20 -6.49 -7.82
C ALA A 20 31.34 -7.46 -7.02
N THR A 21 30.74 -6.99 -5.93
CA THR A 21 29.64 -7.69 -5.32
C THR A 21 28.57 -7.78 -6.39
N ALA A 22 28.39 -8.97 -6.97
CA ALA A 22 27.27 -9.21 -7.85
C ALA A 22 26.00 -8.87 -7.04
N LEU A 23 25.33 -7.79 -7.43
CA LEU A 23 23.99 -7.52 -6.91
C LEU A 23 23.16 -8.77 -7.22
N PRO A 24 22.38 -9.29 -6.26
CA PRO A 24 21.52 -10.43 -6.53
C PRO A 24 20.67 -10.09 -7.75
N ALA A 25 20.62 -11.03 -8.71
CA ALA A 25 19.86 -10.82 -9.93
C ALA A 25 18.39 -10.71 -9.56
N GLN A 26 17.82 -9.53 -9.84
CA GLN A 26 16.39 -9.30 -9.66
C GLN A 26 15.60 -10.32 -10.50
N THR A 27 14.62 -10.97 -9.88
CA THR A 27 13.78 -11.97 -10.55
C THR A 27 12.31 -11.56 -10.51
N PHE A 28 11.72 -11.37 -11.69
CA PHE A 28 10.28 -11.17 -11.86
C PHE A 28 9.60 -12.48 -12.25
N THR A 29 8.49 -12.80 -11.59
CA THR A 29 7.67 -13.98 -11.90
C THR A 29 6.19 -13.59 -11.97
N SER A 30 5.51 -13.90 -13.07
CA SER A 30 4.05 -13.89 -13.13
C SER A 30 3.55 -15.15 -12.44
N LEU A 31 2.91 -15.00 -11.28
CA LEU A 31 2.47 -16.12 -10.43
C LEU A 31 1.12 -16.65 -10.86
N PHE A 32 0.19 -15.75 -11.19
CA PHE A 32 -1.18 -16.10 -11.54
C PHE A 32 -1.74 -15.13 -12.56
N SER A 33 -2.62 -15.62 -13.42
CA SER A 33 -3.37 -14.84 -14.39
C SER A 33 -4.84 -15.08 -14.20
N PHE A 34 -5.58 -14.02 -13.86
CA PHE A 34 -7.01 -14.11 -13.62
C PHE A 34 -7.80 -14.46 -14.88
N ASP A 35 -8.88 -15.20 -14.70
CA ASP A 35 -9.90 -15.42 -15.70
C ASP A 35 -11.27 -14.94 -15.20
N SER A 36 -12.31 -15.13 -16.01
CA SER A 36 -13.65 -14.64 -15.65
C SER A 36 -14.27 -15.40 -14.46
N SER A 37 -13.77 -16.57 -14.08
CA SER A 37 -14.28 -17.35 -12.96
C SER A 37 -13.67 -16.92 -11.62
N ASP A 38 -12.40 -16.49 -11.64
CA ASP A 38 -11.66 -16.05 -10.45
C ASP A 38 -11.92 -14.58 -10.10
N GLY A 39 -12.42 -13.82 -11.06
CA GLY A 39 -12.58 -12.38 -11.01
C GLY A 39 -11.67 -11.66 -12.01
N SER A 40 -11.72 -10.34 -12.03
CA SER A 40 -10.88 -9.52 -12.88
C SER A 40 -10.54 -8.19 -12.23
N GLN A 41 -9.47 -7.57 -12.74
CA GLN A 41 -8.98 -6.28 -12.28
C GLN A 41 -8.71 -6.26 -10.76
N PRO A 42 -7.69 -6.95 -10.26
CA PRO A 42 -7.24 -6.82 -8.87
C PRO A 42 -6.56 -5.45 -8.72
N VAL A 43 -7.33 -4.45 -8.29
CA VAL A 43 -6.90 -3.04 -8.23
C VAL A 43 -6.33 -2.64 -6.88
N ALA A 44 -6.65 -3.40 -5.82
CA ALA A 44 -6.13 -3.15 -4.48
C ALA A 44 -4.77 -3.82 -4.25
N SER A 45 -4.00 -3.26 -3.34
CA SER A 45 -2.82 -3.95 -2.82
C SER A 45 -3.24 -5.19 -2.02
N MET A 46 -2.55 -6.29 -2.25
CA MET A 46 -2.67 -7.47 -1.40
C MET A 46 -2.07 -7.20 -0.01
N PHE A 47 -2.41 -8.04 0.95
CA PHE A 47 -1.72 -8.08 2.24
C PHE A 47 -1.40 -9.54 2.61
N GLN A 48 -0.42 -9.71 3.50
CA GLN A 48 -0.05 -11.02 4.02
C GLN A 48 -0.83 -11.30 5.30
N GLY A 49 -1.57 -12.41 5.31
CA GLY A 49 -2.29 -12.89 6.48
C GLY A 49 -1.40 -13.56 7.52
N THR A 50 -1.97 -13.87 8.68
CA THR A 50 -1.27 -14.55 9.78
C THR A 50 -0.83 -15.98 9.46
N ASP A 51 -1.40 -16.57 8.41
CA ASP A 51 -1.01 -17.87 7.84
C ASP A 51 0.10 -17.78 6.78
N ALA A 52 0.67 -16.58 6.57
CA ALA A 52 1.64 -16.21 5.54
C ALA A 52 1.12 -16.25 4.10
N GLU A 53 -0.12 -16.61 3.86
CA GLU A 53 -0.78 -16.51 2.55
C GLU A 53 -1.05 -15.03 2.20
N LEU A 54 -1.17 -14.74 0.91
CA LEU A 54 -1.48 -13.41 0.42
C LEU A 54 -2.98 -13.32 0.11
N TYR A 55 -3.60 -12.23 0.55
CA TYR A 55 -5.04 -11.99 0.38
C TYR A 55 -5.27 -10.74 -0.43
N GLY A 56 -6.28 -10.77 -1.28
CA GLY A 56 -6.64 -9.64 -2.13
C GLY A 56 -8.09 -9.71 -2.60
N THR A 57 -8.47 -8.69 -3.37
CA THR A 57 -9.77 -8.58 -4.02
C THR A 57 -9.62 -8.37 -5.51
N THR A 58 -10.62 -8.83 -6.29
CA THR A 58 -10.81 -8.43 -7.68
C THR A 58 -12.02 -7.52 -7.77
N ALA A 59 -11.93 -6.45 -8.58
CA ALA A 59 -13.01 -5.48 -8.66
C ALA A 59 -14.25 -6.00 -9.37
N PHE A 60 -14.08 -6.83 -10.39
CA PHE A 60 -15.17 -7.21 -11.29
C PHE A 60 -15.19 -8.70 -11.56
N VAL A 61 -16.28 -9.14 -12.22
CA VAL A 61 -16.52 -10.51 -12.67
C VAL A 61 -16.56 -11.49 -11.48
N GLY A 62 -15.95 -12.66 -11.58
CA GLY A 62 -16.19 -13.77 -10.64
C GLY A 62 -17.54 -14.43 -10.92
N GLN A 63 -17.87 -15.48 -10.16
CA GLN A 63 -19.07 -16.30 -10.40
C GLN A 63 -20.38 -15.53 -10.42
N ASN A 64 -20.48 -14.43 -9.67
CA ASN A 64 -21.71 -13.64 -9.52
C ASN A 64 -21.61 -12.23 -10.13
N GLY A 65 -20.49 -11.86 -10.76
CA GLY A 65 -20.29 -10.59 -11.46
C GLY A 65 -19.89 -9.40 -10.57
N GLY A 66 -19.82 -9.58 -9.26
CA GLY A 66 -19.56 -8.49 -8.28
C GLY A 66 -18.12 -8.36 -7.80
N GLY A 67 -17.17 -9.12 -8.36
CA GLY A 67 -15.81 -9.23 -7.85
C GLY A 67 -15.64 -10.32 -6.82
N THR A 68 -14.41 -10.54 -6.34
CA THR A 68 -14.09 -11.66 -5.44
C THR A 68 -13.19 -11.24 -4.29
N ILE A 69 -13.18 -12.06 -3.21
CA ILE A 69 -12.09 -12.17 -2.24
C ILE A 69 -11.32 -13.43 -2.61
N PHE A 70 -10.00 -13.32 -2.70
CA PHE A 70 -9.13 -14.46 -2.97
C PHE A 70 -7.97 -14.53 -1.96
N LYS A 71 -7.39 -15.73 -1.84
CA LYS A 71 -6.05 -15.93 -1.29
C LYS A 71 -5.17 -16.62 -2.31
N ILE A 72 -3.88 -16.36 -2.23
CA ILE A 72 -2.88 -16.96 -3.09
C ILE A 72 -1.62 -17.28 -2.29
N SER A 73 -1.07 -18.47 -2.51
CA SER A 73 0.21 -18.83 -1.93
C SER A 73 1.37 -18.09 -2.62
N THR A 74 2.51 -18.03 -1.96
CA THR A 74 3.73 -17.47 -2.56
C THR A 74 4.22 -18.25 -3.79
N ASP A 75 3.72 -19.48 -3.99
CA ASP A 75 4.00 -20.33 -5.15
C ASP A 75 2.97 -20.15 -6.29
N GLY A 76 1.95 -19.28 -6.10
CA GLY A 76 0.97 -18.94 -7.13
C GLY A 76 -0.30 -19.82 -7.15
N VAL A 77 -0.59 -20.58 -6.11
CA VAL A 77 -1.85 -21.34 -6.02
C VAL A 77 -2.95 -20.43 -5.47
N LEU A 78 -3.90 -20.04 -6.33
CA LEU A 78 -5.01 -19.17 -5.98
C LEU A 78 -6.22 -19.96 -5.53
N THR A 79 -6.93 -19.43 -4.52
CA THR A 79 -8.24 -19.92 -4.06
C THR A 79 -9.19 -18.74 -3.95
N THR A 80 -10.29 -18.75 -4.66
CA THR A 80 -11.39 -17.82 -4.47
C THR A 80 -12.13 -18.18 -3.19
N LEU A 81 -12.21 -17.24 -2.26
CA LEU A 81 -12.84 -17.42 -0.94
C LEU A 81 -14.30 -16.98 -0.94
N TYR A 82 -14.61 -15.92 -1.69
CA TYR A 82 -15.97 -15.37 -1.79
C TYR A 82 -16.17 -14.65 -3.13
N GLY A 83 -17.37 -14.79 -3.71
CA GLY A 83 -17.81 -14.04 -4.88
C GLY A 83 -18.96 -13.12 -4.51
N PHE A 84 -18.74 -11.81 -4.61
CA PHE A 84 -19.74 -10.77 -4.32
C PHE A 84 -20.92 -10.82 -5.30
N CYS A 85 -22.02 -10.17 -4.94
CA CYS A 85 -23.29 -10.24 -5.67
C CYS A 85 -23.96 -11.63 -5.59
N LEU A 86 -23.65 -12.37 -4.53
CA LEU A 86 -24.27 -13.68 -4.26
C LEU A 86 -25.75 -13.54 -3.86
N LEU A 87 -26.06 -12.46 -3.13
CA LEU A 87 -27.43 -12.17 -2.70
C LEU A 87 -28.20 -11.37 -3.76
N PRO A 88 -29.55 -11.47 -3.79
CA PRO A 88 -30.35 -10.69 -4.74
C PRO A 88 -30.01 -9.20 -4.69
N VAL A 89 -29.97 -8.56 -5.85
CA VAL A 89 -29.61 -7.14 -6.04
C VAL A 89 -28.27 -6.76 -5.44
N CYS A 90 -27.34 -7.71 -5.33
CA CYS A 90 -26.02 -7.55 -4.71
C CYS A 90 -26.10 -6.97 -3.29
N ALA A 91 -27.06 -7.44 -2.47
CA ALA A 91 -27.23 -6.93 -1.10
C ALA A 91 -26.01 -7.20 -0.20
N ASP A 92 -25.14 -8.15 -0.56
CA ASP A 92 -23.85 -8.45 0.07
C ASP A 92 -22.70 -7.53 -0.41
N GLY A 93 -22.97 -6.62 -1.33
CA GLY A 93 -21.98 -5.72 -1.91
C GLY A 93 -21.54 -6.14 -3.31
N ALA A 94 -20.85 -5.21 -3.99
CA ALA A 94 -20.20 -5.42 -5.29
C ALA A 94 -19.02 -4.45 -5.47
N TYR A 95 -18.05 -4.88 -6.28
CA TYR A 95 -16.87 -4.11 -6.63
C TYR A 95 -16.02 -3.76 -5.39
N PRO A 96 -15.38 -4.76 -4.75
CA PRO A 96 -14.45 -4.56 -3.63
C PRO A 96 -13.11 -4.01 -4.16
N ILE A 97 -13.07 -2.69 -4.40
CA ILE A 97 -11.90 -1.99 -4.94
C ILE A 97 -10.96 -1.50 -3.85
N GLY A 98 -11.44 -1.37 -2.60
CA GLY A 98 -10.60 -1.13 -1.43
C GLY A 98 -9.85 -2.38 -1.00
N GLY A 99 -8.66 -2.19 -0.42
CA GLY A 99 -7.87 -3.29 0.14
C GLY A 99 -8.55 -3.97 1.33
N LEU A 100 -8.21 -5.24 1.55
CA LEU A 100 -8.61 -5.96 2.76
C LEU A 100 -7.68 -5.63 3.93
N LEU A 101 -8.24 -5.62 5.12
CA LEU A 101 -7.55 -5.54 6.40
C LEU A 101 -7.85 -6.80 7.22
N GLN A 102 -6.82 -7.49 7.72
CA GLN A 102 -7.02 -8.48 8.77
C GLN A 102 -6.94 -7.80 10.13
N ALA A 103 -8.01 -7.86 10.89
CA ALA A 103 -8.06 -7.31 12.23
C ALA A 103 -7.33 -8.20 13.24
N THR A 104 -7.09 -7.67 14.44
CA THR A 104 -6.49 -8.43 15.56
C THR A 104 -7.31 -9.63 16.00
N SER A 105 -8.62 -9.68 15.64
CA SER A 105 -9.48 -10.86 15.83
C SER A 105 -9.20 -12.01 14.86
N GLY A 106 -8.40 -11.77 13.80
CA GLY A 106 -8.17 -12.70 12.70
C GLY A 106 -9.17 -12.57 11.55
N ASP A 107 -10.31 -11.91 11.75
CA ASP A 107 -11.30 -11.66 10.69
C ASP A 107 -10.80 -10.57 9.71
N PHE A 108 -11.32 -10.63 8.49
CA PHE A 108 -11.04 -9.62 7.47
C PHE A 108 -12.14 -8.58 7.39
N TYR A 109 -11.76 -7.35 7.12
CA TYR A 109 -12.68 -6.23 6.92
C TYR A 109 -12.34 -5.51 5.63
N GLY A 110 -13.36 -5.00 4.95
CA GLY A 110 -13.21 -4.27 3.71
C GLY A 110 -14.46 -3.49 3.34
N THR A 111 -14.38 -2.85 2.18
CA THR A 111 -15.46 -2.05 1.61
C THR A 111 -15.80 -2.54 0.21
N THR A 112 -17.06 -2.36 -0.20
CA THR A 112 -17.46 -2.50 -1.60
C THR A 112 -17.95 -1.17 -2.13
N GLN A 113 -17.53 -0.79 -3.35
CA GLN A 113 -17.91 0.47 -3.97
C GLN A 113 -19.41 0.55 -4.28
N ALA A 114 -20.00 -0.57 -4.58
CA ALA A 114 -21.40 -0.67 -4.99
C ALA A 114 -22.09 -1.86 -4.28
N GLY A 115 -23.36 -2.09 -4.61
CA GLY A 115 -24.17 -3.08 -3.93
C GLY A 115 -24.65 -2.58 -2.57
N GLY A 116 -25.14 -3.49 -1.76
CA GLY A 116 -25.82 -3.19 -0.50
C GLY A 116 -27.32 -2.99 -0.66
N SER A 117 -28.03 -3.04 0.47
CA SER A 117 -29.50 -2.92 0.49
C SER A 117 -30.03 -1.51 0.23
N ASN A 118 -29.16 -0.48 0.35
CA ASN A 118 -29.55 0.91 0.22
C ASN A 118 -29.01 1.48 -1.11
N SER A 119 -29.86 1.62 -2.10
CA SER A 119 -29.58 2.28 -3.38
C SER A 119 -28.27 1.84 -4.08
N LEU A 120 -27.76 0.64 -3.78
CA LEU A 120 -26.51 0.08 -4.34
C LEU A 120 -25.29 0.98 -4.11
N SER A 121 -25.22 1.65 -2.98
CA SER A 121 -24.23 2.69 -2.67
C SER A 121 -22.95 2.19 -1.98
N GLY A 122 -22.79 0.88 -1.87
CA GLY A 122 -21.64 0.22 -1.28
C GLY A 122 -21.85 -0.17 0.18
N THR A 123 -20.92 -0.97 0.69
CA THR A 123 -21.01 -1.58 2.03
C THR A 123 -19.68 -1.49 2.77
N VAL A 124 -19.74 -1.65 4.09
CA VAL A 124 -18.65 -2.17 4.91
C VAL A 124 -18.97 -3.60 5.25
N PHE A 125 -18.03 -4.50 5.06
CA PHE A 125 -18.19 -5.92 5.35
C PHE A 125 -17.13 -6.47 6.29
N LYS A 126 -17.48 -7.54 6.97
CA LYS A 126 -16.62 -8.45 7.72
C LYS A 126 -16.63 -9.81 7.01
N PHE A 127 -15.48 -10.42 6.84
CA PHE A 127 -15.33 -11.77 6.28
C PHE A 127 -14.52 -12.63 7.23
N SER A 128 -15.10 -13.74 7.67
CA SER A 128 -14.46 -14.66 8.62
C SER A 128 -13.55 -15.66 7.90
N LEU A 129 -12.57 -16.22 8.63
CA LEU A 129 -11.74 -17.33 8.13
C LEU A 129 -12.56 -18.59 7.80
N ALA A 130 -13.79 -18.71 8.34
CA ALA A 130 -14.71 -19.79 7.99
C ALA A 130 -15.43 -19.58 6.64
N GLY A 131 -15.18 -18.44 5.97
CA GLY A 131 -15.78 -18.13 4.67
C GLY A 131 -17.14 -17.42 4.75
N GLU A 132 -17.51 -16.90 5.92
CA GLU A 132 -18.79 -16.20 6.12
C GLU A 132 -18.61 -14.70 5.95
N LEU A 133 -19.42 -14.08 5.08
CA LEU A 133 -19.47 -12.63 4.89
C LEU A 133 -20.65 -12.05 5.67
N THR A 134 -20.40 -11.00 6.44
CA THR A 134 -21.38 -10.21 7.16
C THR A 134 -21.31 -8.77 6.71
N THR A 135 -22.40 -8.22 6.17
CA THR A 135 -22.50 -6.79 5.91
C THR A 135 -22.69 -6.04 7.23
N LEU A 136 -21.74 -5.21 7.60
CA LEU A 136 -21.77 -4.41 8.83
C LEU A 136 -22.54 -3.10 8.64
N TYR A 137 -22.42 -2.49 7.44
CA TYR A 137 -23.09 -1.24 7.12
C TYR A 137 -23.41 -1.14 5.63
N ASN A 138 -24.57 -0.57 5.30
CA ASN A 138 -24.97 -0.25 3.94
C ASN A 138 -25.02 1.27 3.82
N PHE A 139 -24.19 1.84 2.96
CA PHE A 139 -24.15 3.28 2.74
C PHE A 139 -25.44 3.82 2.10
N CYS A 140 -25.62 5.15 2.14
CA CYS A 140 -26.85 5.80 1.71
C CYS A 140 -28.07 5.34 2.54
N ALA A 141 -27.87 5.07 3.83
CA ALA A 141 -28.92 4.74 4.78
C ALA A 141 -29.69 5.99 5.25
N GLN A 142 -29.08 7.16 5.08
CA GLN A 142 -29.70 8.45 5.38
C GLN A 142 -30.19 9.14 4.09
N SER A 143 -31.12 10.08 4.24
CA SER A 143 -31.61 10.87 3.09
C SER A 143 -30.46 11.55 2.38
N ASP A 144 -30.54 11.64 1.05
CA ASP A 144 -29.54 12.25 0.18
C ASP A 144 -28.14 11.68 0.30
N CYS A 145 -28.01 10.46 0.88
CA CYS A 145 -26.74 9.78 1.18
C CYS A 145 -25.82 10.61 2.08
N ASP A 146 -26.36 11.32 3.06
CA ASP A 146 -25.58 12.14 3.99
C ASP A 146 -24.52 11.32 4.74
N ASP A 147 -24.77 10.02 4.98
CA ASP A 147 -23.83 9.10 5.60
C ASP A 147 -22.69 8.63 4.67
N GLY A 148 -22.71 9.05 3.41
CA GLY A 148 -21.70 8.70 2.41
C GLY A 148 -22.19 7.71 1.36
N GLN A 149 -21.41 7.60 0.28
CA GLN A 149 -21.67 6.72 -0.86
C GLN A 149 -20.36 6.31 -1.52
N SER A 150 -20.35 5.08 -2.07
CA SER A 150 -19.23 4.56 -2.85
C SER A 150 -17.89 4.62 -2.09
N PRO A 151 -17.70 3.88 -1.00
CA PRO A 151 -16.39 3.76 -0.38
C PRO A 151 -15.41 3.16 -1.39
N TYR A 152 -14.25 3.80 -1.54
CA TYR A 152 -13.25 3.45 -2.54
C TYR A 152 -11.97 2.92 -1.90
N ALA A 153 -11.66 3.41 -0.71
CA ALA A 153 -10.48 3.06 0.06
C ALA A 153 -10.71 1.84 0.97
N GLY A 154 -9.65 1.19 1.37
CA GLY A 154 -9.64 0.20 2.43
C GLY A 154 -9.86 0.84 3.81
N LEU A 155 -9.95 -0.01 4.82
CA LEU A 155 -10.12 0.39 6.21
C LEU A 155 -8.79 0.36 6.95
N ILE A 156 -8.67 1.17 8.00
CA ILE A 156 -7.63 1.02 9.02
C ILE A 156 -8.26 0.71 10.37
N GLN A 157 -7.57 -0.06 11.22
CA GLN A 157 -7.98 -0.36 12.58
C GLN A 157 -7.14 0.41 13.57
N ASP A 158 -7.81 1.07 14.56
CA ASP A 158 -7.11 1.70 15.69
C ASP A 158 -6.80 0.69 16.80
N GLY A 159 -6.00 1.11 17.80
CA GLY A 159 -5.66 0.28 18.94
C GLY A 159 -6.84 -0.11 19.85
N HIS A 160 -8.03 0.46 19.63
CA HIS A 160 -9.26 0.14 20.37
C HIS A 160 -10.19 -0.79 19.59
N GLY A 161 -9.77 -1.26 18.40
CA GLY A 161 -10.55 -2.16 17.56
C GLY A 161 -11.63 -1.47 16.71
N ASN A 162 -11.64 -0.14 16.62
CA ASN A 162 -12.51 0.58 15.70
C ASN A 162 -11.87 0.65 14.30
N PHE A 163 -12.72 0.75 13.29
CA PHE A 163 -12.28 0.91 11.91
C PHE A 163 -12.61 2.31 11.41
N PHE A 164 -11.72 2.88 10.61
CA PHE A 164 -11.91 4.17 9.96
C PHE A 164 -11.76 4.00 8.45
N GLY A 165 -12.60 4.71 7.72
CA GLY A 165 -12.58 4.72 6.27
C GLY A 165 -13.20 6.00 5.71
N THR A 166 -13.18 6.09 4.39
CA THR A 166 -13.73 7.24 3.65
C THR A 166 -14.68 6.78 2.56
N THR A 167 -15.61 7.64 2.16
CA THR A 167 -16.44 7.45 0.98
C THR A 167 -16.06 8.46 -0.09
N LEU A 168 -16.10 8.03 -1.35
CA LEU A 168 -15.80 8.89 -2.50
C LEU A 168 -16.84 10.01 -2.68
N ARG A 169 -18.10 9.70 -2.37
CA ARG A 169 -19.28 10.54 -2.62
C ARG A 169 -20.19 10.52 -1.40
N GLY A 170 -21.31 11.25 -1.51
CA GLY A 170 -22.26 11.45 -0.42
C GLY A 170 -21.75 12.49 0.57
N GLY A 171 -22.43 12.60 1.72
CA GLY A 171 -22.26 13.74 2.61
C GLY A 171 -23.01 14.96 2.13
N THR A 172 -23.11 15.99 2.97
CA THR A 172 -23.91 17.21 2.69
C THR A 172 -23.56 17.91 1.39
N ASP A 173 -22.29 17.84 0.96
CA ASP A 173 -21.82 18.49 -0.28
C ASP A 173 -21.57 17.48 -1.43
N GLY A 174 -21.92 16.21 -1.24
CA GLY A 174 -21.67 15.15 -2.22
C GLY A 174 -20.20 14.81 -2.45
N SER A 175 -19.30 15.33 -1.62
CA SER A 175 -17.84 15.30 -1.80
C SER A 175 -17.14 14.17 -1.05
N GLY A 176 -17.92 13.28 -0.41
CA GLY A 176 -17.47 12.17 0.38
C GLY A 176 -17.48 12.42 1.89
N THR A 177 -17.30 11.36 2.64
CA THR A 177 -17.34 11.40 4.11
C THR A 177 -16.13 10.67 4.71
N LEU A 178 -15.79 11.03 5.95
CA LEU A 178 -14.96 10.25 6.84
C LEU A 178 -15.87 9.58 7.87
N PHE A 179 -15.68 8.29 8.11
CA PHE A 179 -16.48 7.54 9.07
C PHE A 179 -15.64 6.67 10.00
N LYS A 180 -16.26 6.32 11.11
CA LYS A 180 -15.80 5.30 12.06
C LYS A 180 -16.87 4.23 12.20
N ILE A 181 -16.46 2.96 12.28
CA ILE A 181 -17.34 1.83 12.51
C ILE A 181 -16.69 0.85 13.49
N THR A 182 -17.49 0.28 14.39
CA THR A 182 -17.03 -0.78 15.30
C THR A 182 -17.12 -2.15 14.64
N SER A 183 -16.48 -3.17 15.22
CA SER A 183 -16.59 -4.56 14.76
C SER A 183 -18.01 -5.13 14.84
N SER A 184 -18.90 -4.50 15.61
CA SER A 184 -20.34 -4.84 15.71
C SER A 184 -21.23 -4.07 14.72
N GLY A 185 -20.66 -3.17 13.89
CA GLY A 185 -21.40 -2.40 12.89
C GLY A 185 -21.95 -1.05 13.40
N ALA A 186 -21.60 -0.60 14.61
CA ALA A 186 -22.00 0.75 15.07
C ALA A 186 -21.24 1.81 14.28
N PHE A 187 -21.97 2.49 13.37
CA PHE A 187 -21.45 3.48 12.43
C PHE A 187 -21.53 4.88 13.02
N THR A 188 -20.52 5.69 12.76
CA THR A 188 -20.48 7.12 13.10
C THR A 188 -19.84 7.87 11.95
N GLN A 189 -20.57 8.78 11.34
CA GLN A 189 -20.02 9.77 10.42
C GLN A 189 -19.24 10.80 11.22
N LEU A 190 -17.99 11.03 10.85
CA LEU A 190 -17.10 11.95 11.55
C LEU A 190 -16.97 13.29 10.84
N TYR A 191 -16.97 13.30 9.50
CA TYR A 191 -16.74 14.51 8.72
C TYR A 191 -17.35 14.41 7.33
N ASN A 192 -17.84 15.54 6.80
CA ASN A 192 -18.24 15.75 5.42
C ASN A 192 -17.15 16.52 4.69
N PHE A 193 -16.61 15.93 3.63
CA PHE A 193 -15.65 16.63 2.79
C PHE A 193 -16.35 17.71 1.93
N GLY A 194 -15.59 18.74 1.57
CA GLY A 194 -16.06 19.88 0.78
C GLY A 194 -14.91 20.60 0.09
N VAL A 195 -14.95 21.93 0.03
CA VAL A 195 -13.96 22.76 -0.70
C VAL A 195 -12.51 22.55 -0.26
N GLY A 196 -12.25 22.18 0.99
CA GLY A 196 -10.90 21.92 1.53
C GLY A 196 -10.29 20.59 1.10
N GLY A 197 -11.10 19.67 0.61
CA GLY A 197 -10.72 18.36 0.09
C GLY A 197 -11.99 17.62 -0.31
N SER A 198 -11.96 16.89 -1.42
CA SER A 198 -13.09 16.10 -1.88
C SER A 198 -12.62 14.83 -2.57
N SER A 199 -13.49 13.85 -2.63
CA SER A 199 -13.18 12.55 -3.23
C SER A 199 -11.93 11.88 -2.63
N PRO A 200 -11.94 11.56 -1.32
CA PRO A 200 -10.89 10.77 -0.72
C PRO A 200 -10.94 9.35 -1.31
N VAL A 201 -9.88 8.93 -1.99
CA VAL A 201 -9.83 7.66 -2.74
C VAL A 201 -8.80 6.68 -2.16
N ALA A 202 -8.04 7.10 -1.16
CA ALA A 202 -6.92 6.36 -0.63
C ALA A 202 -7.07 6.03 0.86
N ASP A 203 -6.40 4.98 1.28
CA ASP A 203 -6.38 4.53 2.66
C ASP A 203 -5.81 5.60 3.59
N LEU A 204 -6.35 5.65 4.81
CA LEU A 204 -5.83 6.47 5.88
C LEU A 204 -4.56 5.87 6.47
N VAL A 205 -3.76 6.70 7.15
CA VAL A 205 -2.62 6.25 7.95
C VAL A 205 -2.71 6.87 9.35
N GLN A 206 -2.51 6.04 10.38
CA GLN A 206 -2.55 6.48 11.78
C GLN A 206 -1.14 6.75 12.29
N VAL A 207 -0.99 7.81 13.09
CA VAL A 207 0.23 8.13 13.84
C VAL A 207 0.04 7.87 15.34
N THR A 208 1.14 7.92 16.11
CA THR A 208 1.15 7.61 17.55
C THR A 208 0.23 8.47 18.40
N SER A 209 -0.08 9.70 18.00
CA SER A 209 -1.07 10.55 18.66
C SER A 209 -2.53 10.06 18.50
N GLY A 210 -2.75 9.04 17.67
CA GLY A 210 -4.08 8.60 17.25
C GLY A 210 -4.64 9.37 16.05
N ASP A 211 -4.01 10.47 15.65
CA ASP A 211 -4.42 11.25 14.49
C ASP A 211 -4.28 10.43 13.20
N LEU A 212 -5.16 10.71 12.25
CA LEU A 212 -5.20 10.05 10.95
C LEU A 212 -4.81 11.06 9.87
N PHE A 213 -4.09 10.59 8.86
CA PHE A 213 -3.73 11.36 7.68
C PHE A 213 -4.24 10.66 6.43
N GLY A 214 -4.65 11.45 5.45
CA GLY A 214 -5.14 10.93 4.17
C GLY A 214 -4.97 11.93 3.04
N THR A 215 -5.27 11.47 1.84
CA THR A 215 -5.29 12.27 0.62
C THR A 215 -6.71 12.40 0.08
N ALA A 216 -7.01 13.54 -0.49
CA ALA A 216 -8.21 13.78 -1.26
C ALA A 216 -7.78 14.12 -2.69
N SER A 217 -8.29 13.37 -3.67
CA SER A 217 -7.86 13.54 -5.08
C SER A 217 -8.32 14.84 -5.71
N HIS A 218 -9.36 15.43 -5.14
CA HIS A 218 -9.91 16.72 -5.54
C HIS A 218 -10.04 17.66 -4.33
N GLY A 219 -10.53 18.86 -4.55
CA GLY A 219 -10.57 19.91 -3.53
C GLY A 219 -9.20 20.53 -3.32
N GLY A 220 -9.03 21.22 -2.18
CA GLY A 220 -7.90 22.11 -1.99
C GLY A 220 -8.02 23.37 -2.84
N SER A 221 -7.41 24.46 -2.40
CA SER A 221 -7.44 25.72 -3.13
C SER A 221 -6.07 26.37 -3.10
N THR A 222 -5.56 26.71 -4.29
CA THR A 222 -4.35 27.49 -4.48
C THR A 222 -4.59 28.62 -5.47
N ASN A 223 -3.63 29.51 -5.64
CA ASN A 223 -3.72 30.59 -6.64
C ASN A 223 -3.70 30.04 -8.09
N TYR A 224 -3.32 28.80 -8.30
CA TYR A 224 -3.10 28.20 -9.62
C TYR A 224 -4.09 27.10 -9.96
N CYS A 225 -4.76 26.55 -8.95
CA CYS A 225 -5.72 25.47 -9.14
C CYS A 225 -6.77 25.45 -8.02
N GLN A 226 -8.02 25.23 -8.44
CA GLN A 226 -9.10 24.85 -7.54
C GLN A 226 -9.43 23.38 -7.81
N GLY A 227 -9.31 22.53 -6.80
CA GLY A 227 -9.64 21.12 -6.95
C GLY A 227 -8.50 20.20 -7.39
N CYS A 228 -7.25 20.58 -7.19
CA CYS A 228 -6.08 19.76 -7.54
C CYS A 228 -5.69 18.71 -6.50
N GLY A 229 -6.47 18.59 -5.45
CA GLY A 229 -6.25 17.64 -4.38
C GLY A 229 -5.53 18.22 -3.17
N SER A 230 -5.60 17.49 -2.08
CA SER A 230 -5.04 17.92 -0.80
C SER A 230 -4.56 16.75 0.04
N ILE A 231 -3.76 17.08 1.05
CA ILE A 231 -3.44 16.18 2.18
C ILE A 231 -4.17 16.74 3.39
N PHE A 232 -4.87 15.89 4.11
CA PHE A 232 -5.57 16.25 5.32
C PHE A 232 -5.10 15.46 6.53
N LYS A 233 -5.26 16.07 7.68
CA LYS A 233 -5.10 15.45 9.01
C LYS A 233 -6.45 15.45 9.70
N THR A 234 -6.80 14.39 10.41
CA THR A 234 -7.98 14.33 11.25
C THR A 234 -7.67 13.72 12.61
N THR A 235 -8.35 14.21 13.65
CA THR A 235 -8.36 13.54 14.94
C THR A 235 -9.34 12.35 14.92
N PRO A 236 -9.22 11.37 15.85
CA PRO A 236 -10.20 10.28 15.99
C PRO A 236 -11.64 10.77 16.25
N GLY A 237 -11.80 12.00 16.71
CA GLY A 237 -13.09 12.66 16.93
C GLY A 237 -13.65 13.39 15.71
N GLY A 238 -12.98 13.35 14.54
CA GLY A 238 -13.48 13.90 13.28
C GLY A 238 -13.13 15.37 13.01
N SER A 239 -12.24 15.99 13.79
CA SER A 239 -11.74 17.34 13.47
C SER A 239 -10.74 17.27 12.33
N VAL A 240 -11.09 17.78 11.14
CA VAL A 240 -10.28 17.71 9.92
C VAL A 240 -9.62 19.05 9.62
N ALA A 241 -8.33 19.00 9.25
CA ALA A 241 -7.56 20.14 8.78
C ALA A 241 -6.80 19.77 7.49
N THR A 242 -6.88 20.61 6.47
CA THR A 242 -6.02 20.53 5.30
C THR A 242 -4.62 20.99 5.67
N ILE A 243 -3.61 20.11 5.51
CA ILE A 243 -2.22 20.44 5.81
C ILE A 243 -1.42 20.82 4.56
N TYR A 244 -1.90 20.42 3.38
CA TYR A 244 -1.30 20.77 2.09
C TYR A 244 -2.35 20.78 0.98
N SER A 245 -2.30 21.76 0.07
CA SER A 245 -3.07 21.80 -1.17
C SER A 245 -2.13 21.74 -2.36
N PHE A 246 -2.32 20.74 -3.22
CA PHE A 246 -1.48 20.52 -4.39
C PHE A 246 -1.63 21.59 -5.46
N CYS A 247 -0.68 21.64 -6.41
CA CYS A 247 -0.58 22.71 -7.41
C CYS A 247 -0.42 24.09 -6.76
N SER A 248 0.40 24.16 -5.72
CA SER A 248 0.70 25.39 -4.99
C SER A 248 1.53 26.39 -5.82
N LEU A 249 2.21 25.89 -6.87
CA LEU A 249 3.03 26.65 -7.80
C LEU A 249 2.49 26.53 -9.23
N LYS A 250 2.78 27.55 -10.06
CA LYS A 250 2.37 27.59 -11.48
C LYS A 250 2.90 26.38 -12.24
N GLY A 251 2.02 25.66 -12.94
CA GLY A 251 2.35 24.46 -13.69
C GLY A 251 2.36 23.18 -12.87
N CYS A 252 1.97 23.26 -11.60
CA CYS A 252 1.85 22.12 -10.68
C CYS A 252 3.11 21.24 -10.56
N PRO A 253 4.32 21.81 -10.36
CA PRO A 253 5.53 21.01 -10.19
C PRO A 253 5.52 20.13 -8.94
N ASP A 254 4.69 20.47 -7.96
CA ASP A 254 4.42 19.73 -6.74
C ASP A 254 3.37 18.62 -6.91
N GLY A 255 2.82 18.48 -8.12
CA GLY A 255 1.84 17.46 -8.47
C GLY A 255 0.40 17.90 -8.30
N ARG A 256 -0.54 17.01 -8.69
CA ARG A 256 -1.99 17.13 -8.49
C ARG A 256 -2.67 15.77 -8.53
N ALA A 257 -3.88 15.70 -8.01
CA ALA A 257 -4.67 14.48 -7.88
C ALA A 257 -3.89 13.35 -7.17
N PRO A 258 -3.59 13.49 -5.85
CA PRO A 258 -2.99 12.40 -5.08
C PRO A 258 -4.01 11.25 -5.00
N ALA A 259 -3.71 10.14 -5.66
CA ALA A 259 -4.57 8.95 -5.71
C ALA A 259 -4.06 7.82 -4.82
N GLY A 260 -2.75 7.74 -4.60
CA GLY A 260 -2.15 6.78 -3.69
C GLY A 260 -2.26 7.19 -2.22
N GLY A 261 -2.39 6.20 -1.33
CA GLY A 261 -2.35 6.41 0.12
C GLY A 261 -0.98 6.91 0.59
N LEU A 262 -0.96 7.62 1.71
CA LEU A 262 0.27 8.04 2.36
C LEU A 262 0.97 6.84 3.02
N LEU A 263 2.29 6.77 2.87
CA LEU A 263 3.17 5.90 3.63
C LEU A 263 3.79 6.70 4.76
N LEU A 264 3.58 6.33 6.01
CA LEU A 264 4.34 6.84 7.16
C LEU A 264 5.64 6.06 7.25
N ALA A 265 6.74 6.68 6.87
CA ALA A 265 8.05 6.05 6.84
C ALA A 265 8.74 6.04 8.21
N ASN A 266 9.85 5.30 8.29
CA ASN A 266 10.65 5.16 9.50
C ASN A 266 11.28 6.48 9.97
N ASP A 267 11.46 7.45 9.05
CA ASP A 267 11.95 8.80 9.37
C ASP A 267 10.86 9.73 9.97
N GLY A 268 9.64 9.23 10.15
CA GLY A 268 8.50 9.96 10.72
C GLY A 268 7.82 10.93 9.75
N ASN A 269 8.22 10.96 8.48
CA ASN A 269 7.57 11.73 7.44
C ASN A 269 6.62 10.86 6.61
N PHE A 270 5.72 11.51 5.89
CA PHE A 270 4.85 10.82 4.95
C PHE A 270 5.43 10.90 3.54
N TYR A 271 5.26 9.83 2.79
CA TYR A 271 5.60 9.73 1.38
C TYR A 271 4.36 9.35 0.59
N GLY A 272 4.23 9.90 -0.60
CA GLY A 272 3.08 9.62 -1.46
C GLY A 272 3.35 10.00 -2.91
N THR A 273 2.34 9.75 -3.74
CA THR A 273 2.39 10.02 -5.17
C THR A 273 1.20 10.87 -5.61
N THR A 274 1.39 11.60 -6.70
CA THR A 274 0.30 12.27 -7.41
C THR A 274 0.16 11.67 -8.80
N LEU A 275 -1.07 11.53 -9.27
CA LEU A 275 -1.37 10.96 -10.59
C LEU A 275 -0.88 11.86 -11.72
N HIS A 276 -0.98 13.16 -11.53
CA HIS A 276 -0.67 14.20 -12.53
C HIS A 276 0.23 15.29 -11.96
N GLY A 277 0.59 16.25 -12.79
CA GLY A 277 1.52 17.33 -12.44
C GLY A 277 2.97 16.87 -12.55
N GLY A 278 3.87 17.63 -11.94
CA GLY A 278 5.30 17.45 -12.08
C GLY A 278 5.89 18.32 -13.18
N MET A 279 7.22 18.32 -13.29
CA MET A 279 7.93 19.20 -14.22
C MET A 279 7.97 18.70 -15.68
N ASN A 280 7.57 17.43 -15.91
CA ASN A 280 7.67 16.78 -17.22
C ASN A 280 6.30 16.75 -17.90
N GLY A 281 6.03 17.73 -18.75
CA GLY A 281 4.72 18.01 -19.35
C GLY A 281 4.34 17.19 -20.58
N THR A 282 4.85 15.97 -20.78
CA THR A 282 4.57 15.15 -21.97
C THR A 282 3.30 14.29 -21.86
N CYS A 283 2.73 14.15 -20.67
CA CYS A 283 1.49 13.41 -20.47
C CYS A 283 0.25 14.27 -20.77
N PRO A 284 -0.85 13.67 -21.31
CA PRO A 284 -2.03 14.40 -21.76
C PRO A 284 -2.62 15.35 -20.72
N ASP A 285 -2.73 14.94 -19.48
CA ASP A 285 -3.43 15.70 -18.43
C ASP A 285 -2.54 16.68 -17.66
N GLY A 286 -1.51 17.24 -18.30
CA GLY A 286 -0.66 18.30 -17.72
C GLY A 286 0.34 17.79 -16.70
N GLY A 287 1.02 16.68 -17.02
CA GLY A 287 2.10 16.09 -16.24
C GLY A 287 1.87 14.63 -15.89
N CYS A 288 2.96 13.91 -15.64
CA CYS A 288 3.00 12.45 -15.51
C CYS A 288 3.02 11.97 -14.05
N GLY A 289 2.80 12.88 -13.12
CA GLY A 289 2.79 12.60 -11.69
C GLY A 289 4.12 12.84 -10.99
N THR A 290 4.05 12.90 -9.69
CA THR A 290 5.20 13.12 -8.80
C THR A 290 5.26 12.09 -7.69
N LEU A 291 6.45 11.94 -7.11
CA LEU A 291 6.64 11.36 -5.80
C LEU A 291 7.08 12.47 -4.84
N PHE A 292 6.44 12.55 -3.71
CA PHE A 292 6.69 13.60 -2.72
C PHE A 292 6.94 13.05 -1.32
N LYS A 293 7.64 13.85 -0.52
CA LYS A 293 7.76 13.73 0.93
C LYS A 293 7.01 14.90 1.57
N VAL A 294 6.27 14.65 2.63
CA VAL A 294 5.63 15.70 3.42
C VAL A 294 5.83 15.45 4.91
N THR A 295 6.19 16.50 5.65
CA THR A 295 6.29 16.42 7.11
C THR A 295 4.89 16.39 7.74
N PRO A 296 4.74 15.91 8.99
CA PRO A 296 3.47 15.99 9.71
C PRO A 296 2.90 17.42 9.86
N SER A 297 3.76 18.44 9.73
CA SER A 297 3.37 19.87 9.76
C SER A 297 2.97 20.43 8.38
N GLY A 298 3.04 19.61 7.30
CA GLY A 298 2.62 20.01 5.96
C GLY A 298 3.69 20.60 5.06
N THR A 299 4.99 20.53 5.42
CA THR A 299 6.07 20.94 4.50
C THR A 299 6.30 19.87 3.46
N LEU A 300 5.96 20.15 2.20
CA LEU A 300 6.10 19.21 1.08
C LEU A 300 7.39 19.45 0.30
N THR A 301 8.02 18.36 -0.10
CA THR A 301 9.18 18.32 -1.00
C THR A 301 8.89 17.33 -2.12
N THR A 302 8.92 17.78 -3.37
CA THR A 302 8.87 16.88 -4.54
C THR A 302 10.24 16.20 -4.68
N LEU A 303 10.26 14.88 -4.58
CA LEU A 303 11.47 14.06 -4.70
C LEU A 303 11.73 13.65 -6.14
N TYR A 304 10.66 13.41 -6.91
CA TYR A 304 10.75 12.95 -8.29
C TYR A 304 9.54 13.41 -9.11
N SER A 305 9.79 13.75 -10.38
CA SER A 305 8.76 13.99 -11.39
C SER A 305 8.88 12.91 -12.47
N PHE A 306 7.85 12.08 -12.62
CA PHE A 306 7.85 10.97 -13.56
C PHE A 306 7.92 11.43 -15.02
N CYS A 307 8.21 10.48 -15.93
CA CYS A 307 8.47 10.75 -17.34
C CYS A 307 9.67 11.70 -17.57
N SER A 308 10.69 11.57 -16.73
CA SER A 308 11.95 12.31 -16.87
C SER A 308 12.88 11.71 -17.91
N LEU A 309 12.69 10.44 -18.24
CA LEU A 309 13.43 9.73 -19.27
C LEU A 309 12.67 9.72 -20.60
N THR A 310 13.41 9.57 -21.70
CA THR A 310 12.82 9.48 -23.04
C THR A 310 11.75 8.39 -23.09
N ASN A 311 10.58 8.71 -23.65
CA ASN A 311 9.43 7.83 -23.75
C ASN A 311 8.85 7.38 -22.41
N CYS A 312 9.05 8.14 -21.33
CA CYS A 312 8.63 7.80 -19.99
C CYS A 312 9.13 6.41 -19.54
N ALA A 313 10.37 6.06 -19.90
CA ALA A 313 10.95 4.77 -19.53
C ALA A 313 11.05 4.56 -18.01
N ASP A 314 11.01 5.64 -17.23
CA ASP A 314 10.95 5.69 -15.76
C ASP A 314 9.53 5.56 -15.19
N GLY A 315 8.51 5.42 -16.05
CA GLY A 315 7.11 5.32 -15.66
C GLY A 315 6.35 6.63 -15.70
N ALA A 316 5.03 6.53 -15.56
CA ALA A 316 4.09 7.66 -15.50
C ALA A 316 2.82 7.26 -14.73
N ASN A 317 2.12 8.24 -14.17
CA ASN A 317 0.83 8.07 -13.49
C ASN A 317 0.90 7.06 -12.34
N PRO A 318 1.70 7.30 -11.28
CA PRO A 318 1.70 6.47 -10.09
C PRO A 318 0.39 6.64 -9.31
N GLN A 319 -0.28 5.54 -8.99
CA GLN A 319 -1.56 5.54 -8.27
C GLN A 319 -1.53 4.75 -6.97
N ALA A 320 -0.60 3.81 -6.82
CA ALA A 320 -0.52 2.96 -5.65
C ALA A 320 0.19 3.63 -4.47
N ARG A 321 -0.13 3.15 -3.27
CA ARG A 321 0.64 3.47 -2.08
C ARG A 321 2.06 2.92 -2.21
N LEU A 322 3.03 3.69 -1.73
CA LEU A 322 4.43 3.24 -1.65
C LEU A 322 4.64 2.19 -0.55
N VAL A 323 5.65 1.37 -0.73
CA VAL A 323 6.14 0.40 0.26
C VAL A 323 7.56 0.79 0.65
N GLU A 324 7.84 0.93 1.95
CA GLU A 324 9.21 1.04 2.45
C GLU A 324 9.80 -0.36 2.56
N GLY A 325 10.84 -0.64 1.81
CA GLY A 325 11.55 -1.90 1.86
C GLY A 325 12.46 -2.00 3.08
N THR A 326 12.88 -3.22 3.43
CA THR A 326 13.80 -3.45 4.55
C THR A 326 15.19 -2.82 4.33
N ASP A 327 15.50 -2.37 3.12
CA ASP A 327 16.70 -1.61 2.77
C ASP A 327 16.54 -0.07 2.94
N GLY A 328 15.39 0.38 3.44
CA GLY A 328 15.08 1.80 3.65
C GLY A 328 14.81 2.60 2.38
N ASN A 329 14.68 1.94 1.23
CA ASN A 329 14.24 2.57 -0.01
C ASN A 329 12.72 2.40 -0.18
N PHE A 330 12.14 3.23 -1.04
CA PHE A 330 10.73 3.15 -1.35
C PHE A 330 10.50 2.41 -2.67
N TYR A 331 9.46 1.61 -2.72
CA TYR A 331 9.06 0.83 -3.88
C TYR A 331 7.63 1.19 -4.25
N GLY A 332 7.35 1.22 -5.53
CA GLY A 332 6.01 1.55 -6.03
C GLY A 332 5.81 1.15 -7.47
N THR A 333 4.63 1.45 -7.97
CA THR A 333 4.23 1.15 -9.34
C THR A 333 3.75 2.40 -10.06
N THR A 334 3.88 2.40 -11.38
CA THR A 334 3.23 3.36 -12.27
C THR A 334 2.31 2.62 -13.22
N THR A 335 1.14 3.17 -13.51
CA THR A 335 0.17 2.51 -14.41
C THR A 335 0.52 2.68 -15.88
N SER A 336 1.37 3.66 -16.20
CA SER A 336 1.78 3.96 -17.56
C SER A 336 3.29 4.15 -17.65
N GLY A 337 3.81 4.34 -18.85
CA GLY A 337 5.26 4.45 -19.08
C GLY A 337 5.93 3.08 -19.14
N GLY A 338 7.24 3.06 -18.88
CA GLY A 338 8.08 1.88 -19.01
C GLY A 338 8.66 1.71 -20.41
N ALA A 339 9.39 0.62 -20.64
CA ALA A 339 10.09 0.35 -21.90
C ALA A 339 9.15 0.37 -23.13
N ASN A 340 7.89 -0.01 -22.94
CA ASN A 340 6.84 -0.05 -23.97
C ASN A 340 5.88 1.15 -23.93
N ARG A 341 6.17 2.19 -23.15
CA ARG A 341 5.47 3.49 -23.02
C ARG A 341 4.12 3.50 -22.31
N TYR A 342 3.37 2.38 -22.25
CA TYR A 342 1.95 2.44 -21.87
C TYR A 342 1.55 1.52 -20.74
N TYR A 343 2.39 0.56 -20.35
CA TYR A 343 1.97 -0.60 -19.56
C TYR A 343 2.42 -0.58 -18.11
N GLY A 344 3.18 0.45 -17.73
CA GLY A 344 3.58 0.70 -16.36
C GLY A 344 4.88 0.01 -15.94
N THR A 345 5.30 0.35 -14.72
CA THR A 345 6.57 -0.10 -14.15
C THR A 345 6.44 -0.50 -12.68
N VAL A 346 7.38 -1.32 -12.19
CA VAL A 346 7.77 -1.34 -10.79
C VAL A 346 9.06 -0.54 -10.64
N PHE A 347 9.14 0.35 -9.69
CA PHE A 347 10.30 1.18 -9.43
C PHE A 347 10.76 1.09 -7.97
N LYS A 348 12.04 1.41 -7.77
CA LYS A 348 12.67 1.68 -6.48
C LYS A 348 13.15 3.13 -6.48
N ILE A 349 12.98 3.82 -5.37
CA ILE A 349 13.51 5.17 -5.20
C ILE A 349 14.15 5.32 -3.83
N THR A 350 15.32 5.94 -3.79
CA THR A 350 16.00 6.25 -2.53
C THR A 350 15.31 7.41 -1.81
N PRO A 351 15.46 7.57 -0.49
CA PRO A 351 14.96 8.75 0.24
C PRO A 351 15.50 10.10 -0.30
N SER A 352 16.61 10.06 -1.05
CA SER A 352 17.20 11.24 -1.72
C SER A 352 16.62 11.52 -3.11
N GLY A 353 15.71 10.69 -3.63
CA GLY A 353 15.03 10.90 -4.90
C GLY A 353 15.70 10.24 -6.12
N THR A 354 16.66 9.31 -5.94
CA THR A 354 17.23 8.54 -7.06
C THR A 354 16.33 7.37 -7.41
N LEU A 355 15.69 7.42 -8.57
CA LEU A 355 14.78 6.39 -9.05
C LEU A 355 15.50 5.36 -9.94
N THR A 356 15.13 4.10 -9.78
CA THR A 356 15.55 2.97 -10.62
C THR A 356 14.30 2.20 -11.03
N THR A 357 14.07 2.04 -12.32
CA THR A 357 13.04 1.13 -12.85
C THR A 357 13.51 -0.31 -12.66
N LEU A 358 12.73 -1.08 -11.91
CA LEU A 358 13.03 -2.49 -11.63
C LEU A 358 12.42 -3.40 -12.67
N TYR A 359 11.19 -3.14 -13.09
CA TYR A 359 10.50 -3.92 -14.11
C TYR A 359 9.60 -3.01 -14.96
N SER A 360 9.51 -3.29 -16.26
CA SER A 360 8.54 -2.68 -17.17
C SER A 360 7.59 -3.75 -17.64
N PHE A 361 6.30 -3.52 -17.52
CA PHE A 361 5.28 -4.51 -17.90
C PHE A 361 5.08 -4.63 -19.41
N CYS A 362 4.33 -5.68 -19.81
CA CYS A 362 4.07 -6.02 -21.22
C CYS A 362 5.36 -6.25 -22.03
N GLN A 363 6.36 -6.89 -21.43
CA GLN A 363 7.56 -7.33 -22.13
C GLN A 363 7.36 -8.69 -22.81
N LYS A 364 6.37 -9.47 -22.37
CA LYS A 364 6.00 -10.75 -22.98
C LYS A 364 4.89 -10.55 -24.00
N ALA A 365 4.82 -11.45 -24.99
CA ALA A 365 3.80 -11.40 -26.01
C ALA A 365 2.38 -11.34 -25.41
N ALA A 366 1.51 -10.51 -25.96
CA ALA A 366 0.14 -10.27 -25.48
C ALA A 366 0.08 -9.84 -24.01
N CYS A 367 1.10 -9.18 -23.49
CA CYS A 367 1.19 -8.72 -22.09
C CYS A 367 0.89 -9.83 -21.07
N THR A 368 1.33 -11.07 -21.33
CA THR A 368 1.09 -12.20 -20.41
C THR A 368 1.79 -12.04 -19.05
N ASP A 369 2.69 -11.07 -18.92
CA ASP A 369 3.33 -10.64 -17.68
C ASP A 369 2.53 -9.54 -16.96
N GLY A 370 1.38 -9.11 -17.49
CA GLY A 370 0.52 -8.08 -16.93
C GLY A 370 0.73 -6.70 -17.53
N GLU A 371 -0.18 -5.79 -17.21
CA GLU A 371 -0.14 -4.38 -17.54
C GLU A 371 -0.88 -3.55 -16.50
N GLU A 372 -0.58 -2.25 -16.38
CA GLU A 372 -1.19 -1.33 -15.43
C GLU A 372 -1.10 -1.83 -13.97
N PRO A 373 0.11 -1.99 -13.39
CA PRO A 373 0.26 -2.43 -12.00
C PRO A 373 -0.29 -1.37 -11.03
N LEU A 374 -1.09 -1.81 -10.04
CA LEU A 374 -1.77 -0.93 -9.10
C LEU A 374 -1.43 -1.20 -7.63
N GLY A 375 -1.08 -2.41 -7.25
CA GLY A 375 -0.77 -2.75 -5.88
C GLY A 375 0.63 -3.33 -5.73
N LEU A 376 1.31 -3.02 -4.62
CA LEU A 376 2.59 -3.61 -4.25
C LEU A 376 2.66 -3.78 -2.74
N MET A 377 3.22 -4.90 -2.27
CA MET A 377 3.55 -5.15 -0.87
C MET A 377 4.86 -5.93 -0.76
N GLN A 378 5.58 -5.79 0.34
CA GLN A 378 6.68 -6.68 0.70
C GLN A 378 6.19 -7.72 1.71
N ALA A 379 6.32 -9.01 1.39
CA ALA A 379 6.00 -10.09 2.31
C ALA A 379 7.18 -10.41 3.23
N SER A 380 6.91 -11.11 4.34
CA SER A 380 7.91 -11.43 5.37
C SER A 380 9.08 -12.29 4.89
N ASN A 381 8.98 -12.89 3.69
CA ASN A 381 10.10 -13.56 3.02
C ASN A 381 11.08 -12.61 2.31
N GLY A 382 10.80 -11.29 2.30
CA GLY A 382 11.60 -10.25 1.66
C GLY A 382 11.19 -9.93 0.21
N VAL A 383 10.39 -10.80 -0.42
CA VAL A 383 9.93 -10.65 -1.81
C VAL A 383 8.77 -9.66 -1.90
N PHE A 384 8.75 -8.87 -2.97
CA PHE A 384 7.61 -8.01 -3.30
C PHE A 384 6.57 -8.80 -4.09
N TYR A 385 5.29 -8.58 -3.76
CA TYR A 385 4.15 -9.14 -4.48
C TYR A 385 3.22 -8.00 -4.89
N GLY A 386 2.66 -8.11 -6.10
CA GLY A 386 1.79 -7.08 -6.62
C GLY A 386 0.77 -7.63 -7.60
N THR A 387 -0.14 -6.74 -7.99
CA THR A 387 -1.21 -7.01 -8.93
C THR A 387 -1.15 -6.08 -10.13
N THR A 388 -1.63 -6.55 -11.27
CA THR A 388 -1.88 -5.73 -12.47
C THR A 388 -3.36 -5.75 -12.79
N SER A 389 -3.94 -4.60 -13.20
CA SER A 389 -5.36 -4.54 -13.54
C SER A 389 -5.67 -5.16 -14.90
N GLY A 390 -4.68 -5.24 -15.78
CA GLY A 390 -4.81 -5.78 -17.11
C GLY A 390 -3.71 -6.77 -17.48
N GLY A 391 -3.75 -7.28 -18.69
CA GLY A 391 -2.85 -8.30 -19.18
C GLY A 391 -3.13 -9.69 -18.64
N GLY A 392 -2.15 -10.59 -18.75
CA GLY A 392 -2.31 -12.00 -18.40
C GLY A 392 -2.64 -12.88 -19.62
N VAL A 393 -2.85 -14.17 -19.37
CA VAL A 393 -3.11 -15.16 -20.44
C VAL A 393 -4.57 -15.19 -20.92
N SER A 394 -5.46 -14.53 -20.19
CA SER A 394 -6.87 -14.42 -20.56
C SER A 394 -7.06 -13.57 -21.82
N LEU A 395 -7.99 -13.96 -22.68
CA LEU A 395 -8.35 -13.19 -23.90
C LEU A 395 -8.84 -11.76 -23.60
N TYR A 396 -9.28 -11.50 -22.38
CA TYR A 396 -9.84 -10.21 -21.96
C TYR A 396 -8.88 -9.39 -21.09
N GLY A 397 -7.66 -9.88 -20.80
CA GLY A 397 -6.69 -9.15 -19.99
C GLY A 397 -7.21 -8.87 -18.58
N ASN A 398 -7.57 -9.92 -17.82
CA ASN A 398 -8.23 -9.79 -16.51
C ASN A 398 -7.29 -9.41 -15.36
N GLY A 399 -6.00 -9.25 -15.64
CA GLY A 399 -4.97 -8.93 -14.67
C GLY A 399 -4.18 -10.13 -14.18
N THR A 400 -3.12 -9.84 -13.43
CA THR A 400 -2.20 -10.87 -12.91
C THR A 400 -1.84 -10.63 -11.45
N VAL A 401 -1.32 -11.67 -10.80
CA VAL A 401 -0.49 -11.56 -9.58
C VAL A 401 0.96 -11.82 -9.98
N PHE A 402 1.87 -11.01 -9.52
CA PHE A 402 3.30 -11.16 -9.77
C PHE A 402 4.12 -11.13 -8.48
N SER A 403 5.33 -11.68 -8.54
CA SER A 403 6.38 -11.49 -7.54
C SER A 403 7.60 -10.83 -8.15
N LEU A 404 8.31 -10.05 -7.34
CA LEU A 404 9.57 -9.40 -7.66
C LEU A 404 10.56 -9.62 -6.51
N ASP A 405 11.50 -10.53 -6.71
CA ASP A 405 12.59 -10.74 -5.77
C ASP A 405 13.73 -9.76 -6.10
N THR A 406 14.09 -8.92 -5.15
CA THR A 406 15.17 -7.94 -5.24
C THR A 406 16.37 -8.32 -4.39
N GLY A 407 16.37 -9.54 -3.82
CA GLY A 407 17.42 -10.05 -2.94
C GLY A 407 17.37 -9.51 -1.52
N LEU A 408 16.26 -8.90 -1.10
CA LEU A 408 16.04 -8.50 0.29
C LEU A 408 15.74 -9.74 1.14
N GLY A 409 16.35 -9.80 2.33
CA GLY A 409 16.18 -10.92 3.24
C GLY A 409 14.84 -10.91 3.98
N PRO A 410 14.51 -12.03 4.65
CA PRO A 410 13.29 -12.15 5.45
C PRO A 410 13.31 -11.21 6.66
N PHE A 411 12.12 -10.85 7.11
CA PHE A 411 11.88 -9.96 8.25
C PHE A 411 10.61 -10.35 9.01
N VAL A 412 10.31 -9.67 10.10
CA VAL A 412 9.01 -9.81 10.79
C VAL A 412 8.13 -8.59 10.56
N ARG A 413 6.84 -8.83 10.40
CA ARG A 413 5.82 -7.80 10.22
C ARG A 413 4.95 -7.72 11.48
N LEU A 414 4.63 -6.52 11.91
CA LEU A 414 3.86 -6.27 13.13
C LEU A 414 2.39 -6.02 12.82
N GLN A 415 1.50 -6.59 13.64
CA GLN A 415 0.06 -6.42 13.49
C GLN A 415 -0.62 -6.32 14.88
N PRO A 416 -0.97 -5.09 15.31
CA PRO A 416 -0.64 -3.81 14.69
C PRO A 416 0.83 -3.40 14.93
N ALA A 417 1.32 -2.42 14.14
CA ALA A 417 2.64 -1.82 14.35
C ALA A 417 2.63 -0.64 15.33
N ILE A 418 1.52 -0.44 16.03
CA ILE A 418 1.30 0.63 16.99
C ILE A 418 0.42 0.12 18.14
N GLY A 419 0.74 0.45 19.38
CA GLY A 419 -0.05 0.03 20.54
C GLY A 419 0.51 0.57 21.84
N ALA A 420 -0.28 0.48 22.91
CA ALA A 420 0.13 0.83 24.26
C ALA A 420 0.96 -0.30 24.90
N PRO A 421 1.73 -0.03 25.97
CA PRO A 421 2.27 -1.08 26.83
C PRO A 421 1.19 -2.06 27.28
N GLU A 422 1.58 -3.32 27.48
CA GLU A 422 0.72 -4.44 27.89
C GLU A 422 -0.31 -4.90 26.86
N THR A 423 -0.34 -4.30 25.66
CA THR A 423 -1.15 -4.81 24.54
C THR A 423 -0.47 -6.00 23.84
N VAL A 424 -1.28 -6.86 23.23
CA VAL A 424 -0.78 -8.01 22.47
C VAL A 424 -0.58 -7.60 21.01
N VAL A 425 0.57 -7.97 20.46
CA VAL A 425 0.95 -7.71 19.05
C VAL A 425 1.20 -9.04 18.37
N GLY A 426 0.60 -9.23 17.18
CA GLY A 426 0.95 -10.29 16.26
C GLY A 426 2.26 -9.98 15.53
N ILE A 427 3.18 -10.91 15.51
CA ILE A 427 4.46 -10.84 14.81
C ILE A 427 4.46 -11.91 13.74
N LEU A 428 4.30 -11.48 12.49
CA LEU A 428 4.27 -12.38 11.34
C LEU A 428 5.67 -12.53 10.77
N GLY A 429 6.03 -13.73 10.39
CA GLY A 429 7.34 -14.03 9.83
C GLY A 429 7.37 -15.42 9.18
N ASN A 430 8.56 -15.94 8.96
CA ASN A 430 8.77 -17.29 8.46
C ASN A 430 9.74 -18.01 9.41
N ASN A 431 9.54 -19.32 9.60
CA ASN A 431 10.37 -20.18 10.47
C ASN A 431 10.41 -19.72 11.93
N LEU A 432 9.28 -19.22 12.44
CA LEU A 432 9.16 -18.68 13.80
C LEU A 432 9.06 -19.75 14.88
N GLU A 433 8.83 -21.03 14.55
CA GLU A 433 8.79 -22.14 15.51
C GLU A 433 10.07 -22.26 16.36
N SER A 434 11.19 -21.78 15.83
CA SER A 434 12.49 -21.81 16.52
C SER A 434 12.82 -20.52 17.27
N ALA A 435 11.84 -19.63 17.49
CA ALA A 435 12.05 -18.38 18.19
C ALA A 435 12.47 -18.63 19.66
N GLY A 436 13.61 -18.07 20.03
CA GLY A 436 14.17 -18.15 21.39
C GLY A 436 13.94 -16.89 22.21
N SER A 437 13.81 -15.71 21.55
CA SER A 437 13.48 -14.45 22.22
C SER A 437 12.81 -13.47 21.27
N VAL A 438 12.01 -12.58 21.88
CA VAL A 438 11.39 -11.42 21.24
C VAL A 438 11.72 -10.17 22.03
N SER A 439 12.09 -9.08 21.36
CA SER A 439 12.33 -7.81 22.04
C SER A 439 11.75 -6.62 21.27
N PHE A 440 11.24 -5.62 22.01
CA PHE A 440 10.77 -4.34 21.51
C PHE A 440 11.83 -3.28 21.82
N ASN A 441 12.50 -2.79 20.77
CA ASN A 441 13.63 -1.84 20.90
C ASN A 441 14.65 -2.26 21.99
N GLY A 442 15.00 -3.56 22.02
CA GLY A 442 15.96 -4.14 22.95
C GLY A 442 15.40 -4.53 24.34
N ILE A 443 14.12 -4.25 24.62
CA ILE A 443 13.46 -4.72 25.87
C ILE A 443 12.78 -6.05 25.58
N GLU A 444 13.17 -7.10 26.32
CA GLU A 444 12.60 -8.44 26.19
C GLU A 444 11.10 -8.46 26.47
N ALA A 445 10.37 -9.23 25.67
CA ALA A 445 8.93 -9.39 25.75
C ALA A 445 8.54 -10.83 26.08
N GLU A 446 7.44 -11.00 26.81
CA GLU A 446 6.74 -12.28 26.91
C GLU A 446 6.09 -12.57 25.56
N PHE A 447 6.22 -13.81 25.07
CA PHE A 447 5.68 -14.21 23.77
C PHE A 447 5.24 -15.67 23.75
N GLU A 448 4.35 -15.96 22.80
CA GLU A 448 3.89 -17.31 22.48
C GLU A 448 4.07 -17.57 20.98
N VAL A 449 4.66 -18.71 20.64
CA VAL A 449 4.72 -19.17 19.25
C VAL A 449 3.42 -19.88 18.92
N VAL A 450 2.59 -19.21 18.10
CA VAL A 450 1.28 -19.74 17.68
C VAL A 450 1.43 -20.71 16.51
N SER A 451 2.33 -20.39 15.55
CA SER A 451 2.62 -21.22 14.39
C SER A 451 4.00 -20.89 13.82
N ASN A 452 4.40 -21.59 12.76
CA ASN A 452 5.61 -21.28 12.02
C ASN A 452 5.64 -19.86 11.40
N THR A 453 4.48 -19.21 11.32
CA THR A 453 4.31 -17.89 10.67
C THR A 453 3.82 -16.80 11.60
N LEU A 454 3.46 -17.13 12.85
CA LEU A 454 2.88 -16.20 13.80
C LEU A 454 3.40 -16.41 15.22
N ILE A 455 3.87 -15.33 15.82
CA ILE A 455 4.10 -15.17 17.25
C ILE A 455 3.13 -14.13 17.78
N THR A 456 2.60 -14.31 19.00
CA THR A 456 1.99 -13.23 19.77
C THR A 456 2.94 -12.79 20.85
N ALA A 457 3.11 -11.49 21.05
CA ALA A 457 3.97 -10.93 22.08
C ALA A 457 3.27 -9.80 22.82
N VAL A 458 3.55 -9.70 24.12
CA VAL A 458 3.05 -8.62 24.95
C VAL A 458 4.04 -7.46 24.90
N VAL A 459 3.56 -6.26 24.59
CA VAL A 459 4.41 -5.04 24.60
C VAL A 459 4.90 -4.79 26.03
N PRO A 460 6.21 -4.79 26.29
CA PRO A 460 6.73 -4.57 27.64
C PRO A 460 6.31 -3.21 28.21
N ALA A 461 6.06 -3.13 29.52
CA ALA A 461 5.68 -1.89 30.21
C ALA A 461 6.69 -0.74 29.99
N GLN A 462 7.96 -1.08 29.80
CA GLN A 462 9.05 -0.11 29.58
C GLN A 462 9.46 0.02 28.10
N ALA A 463 8.68 -0.57 27.19
CA ALA A 463 8.98 -0.50 25.77
C ALA A 463 9.01 0.94 25.29
N THR A 464 9.95 1.22 24.38
CA THR A 464 10.04 2.47 23.65
C THR A 464 9.85 2.18 22.15
N SER A 465 9.44 3.18 21.40
CA SER A 465 9.28 3.03 19.94
C SER A 465 10.61 2.62 19.30
N GLY A 466 10.57 1.61 18.43
CA GLY A 466 11.76 1.08 17.76
C GLY A 466 11.49 -0.29 17.14
N ASN A 467 12.53 -0.90 16.57
CA ASN A 467 12.39 -2.20 15.91
C ASN A 467 12.06 -3.33 16.89
N VAL A 468 11.23 -4.25 16.43
CA VAL A 468 11.02 -5.53 17.08
C VAL A 468 12.00 -6.54 16.49
N ALA A 469 12.70 -7.25 17.36
CA ALA A 469 13.63 -8.30 16.96
C ALA A 469 13.13 -9.67 17.45
N VAL A 470 13.17 -10.66 16.58
CA VAL A 470 12.92 -12.07 16.89
C VAL A 470 14.19 -12.86 16.62
N VAL A 471 14.75 -13.49 17.66
CA VAL A 471 15.92 -14.35 17.52
C VAL A 471 15.45 -15.78 17.29
N THR A 472 15.88 -16.37 16.19
CA THR A 472 15.59 -17.75 15.80
C THR A 472 16.90 -18.56 15.67
N HIS A 473 16.82 -19.86 15.46
CA HIS A 473 18.00 -20.68 15.18
C HIS A 473 18.71 -20.26 13.88
N SER A 474 17.99 -19.68 12.91
CA SER A 474 18.53 -19.24 11.62
C SER A 474 19.10 -17.82 11.63
N GLY A 475 18.90 -17.08 12.73
CA GLY A 475 19.38 -15.70 12.88
C GLY A 475 18.33 -14.78 13.49
N THR A 476 18.64 -13.49 13.49
CA THR A 476 17.74 -12.45 14.01
C THR A 476 16.94 -11.86 12.86
N LEU A 477 15.61 -11.87 12.99
CA LEU A 477 14.68 -11.19 12.11
C LEU A 477 14.28 -9.85 12.77
N LEU A 478 14.38 -8.77 12.02
CA LEU A 478 13.96 -7.44 12.46
C LEU A 478 12.63 -7.07 11.82
N SER A 479 11.84 -6.24 12.49
CA SER A 479 10.63 -5.68 11.89
C SER A 479 10.99 -4.69 10.78
N ASN A 480 10.20 -4.71 9.69
CA ASN A 480 10.37 -3.77 8.56
C ASN A 480 9.94 -2.34 8.90
N VAL A 481 9.09 -2.19 9.90
CA VAL A 481 8.70 -0.90 10.47
C VAL A 481 8.91 -0.93 11.98
N PRO A 482 9.26 0.21 12.62
CA PRO A 482 9.35 0.27 14.07
C PRO A 482 7.97 0.07 14.68
N PHE A 483 7.91 -0.65 15.80
CA PHE A 483 6.74 -0.59 16.68
C PHE A 483 6.66 0.80 17.30
N ARG A 484 5.49 1.40 17.25
CA ARG A 484 5.25 2.74 17.79
C ARG A 484 4.43 2.62 19.07
N VAL A 485 5.08 2.95 20.20
CA VAL A 485 4.41 2.92 21.51
C VAL A 485 3.48 4.12 21.63
N GLN A 486 2.21 3.85 21.95
CA GLN A 486 1.23 4.87 22.33
C GLN A 486 1.30 5.13 23.84
N ASN A 487 1.31 6.39 24.23
CA ASN A 487 1.29 6.81 25.65
C ASN A 487 -0.14 7.04 26.12
#